data_b4631846679ccd049b7255e072e17a11
#
_entry.id   b4631846679ccd049b7255e072e17a11
#
_cell.length_a   1.000
_cell.length_b   1.000
_cell.length_c   1.000
_cell.angle_alpha   90.00
_cell.angle_beta   90.00
_cell.angle_gamma   90.00
#
_symmetry.space_group_name_H-M   'P 1'
#
loop_
_entity.id
_entity.type
_entity.pdbx_description
1 polymer ?
#
loop_
_entity_poly.entity_id
_entity_poly.type
_entity_poly.pdbx_seq_one_letter_code
_entity_poly.pdbx_strand_id
1 'polypeptide(L)'
;MSDPVGSAVLGDRPQVHLAGFMGSGKSTVGRLVARRLLWNFLDLDGVIERHEGRSVSRIFEEAGTRHFRDAERHVLRQVVLKPATVVALGGGTLINPESQALCRERAAVVWLRCPLEVLEKRLHDTAARRPLWGDRKALQARFDERLAGYESAEFCVDADAPPDQVAECVVKLLGAEVPDDQ
;
A
#
# COMPACT_ATOMS: atom_id res chain seq x y z
N MET A 1 -0.92 -28.99 14.42
CA MET A 1 -1.12 -27.54 14.15
C MET A 1 -0.07 -27.19 13.13
N SER A 2 -0.47 -27.03 11.86
CA SER A 2 0.45 -26.72 10.77
C SER A 2 0.83 -25.24 10.87
N ASP A 3 2.13 -24.94 10.85
CA ASP A 3 2.65 -23.57 10.80
C ASP A 3 2.05 -22.83 9.59
N PRO A 4 1.62 -21.57 9.74
CA PRO A 4 1.12 -20.81 8.61
C PRO A 4 2.25 -20.56 7.61
N VAL A 5 1.96 -20.85 6.36
CA VAL A 5 2.81 -20.70 5.18
C VAL A 5 3.43 -19.31 5.13
N GLY A 6 4.76 -19.21 4.98
CA GLY A 6 5.45 -17.94 4.74
C GLY A 6 6.69 -17.63 5.59
N SER A 7 7.38 -18.64 6.08
CA SER A 7 8.38 -18.49 7.16
C SER A 7 9.73 -17.88 6.77
N ALA A 8 10.17 -17.93 5.51
CA ALA A 8 11.59 -17.62 5.20
C ALA A 8 11.89 -16.12 5.04
N VAL A 9 10.99 -15.34 4.45
CA VAL A 9 11.21 -13.91 4.16
C VAL A 9 10.49 -13.01 5.16
N LEU A 10 9.31 -13.43 5.62
CA LEU A 10 8.55 -12.69 6.62
C LEU A 10 9.19 -12.75 8.02
N GLY A 11 9.92 -13.85 8.35
CA GLY A 11 10.44 -14.05 9.70
C GLY A 11 9.31 -13.93 10.73
N ASP A 12 9.56 -13.22 11.82
CA ASP A 12 8.56 -12.94 12.85
C ASP A 12 7.62 -11.76 12.52
N ARG A 13 7.69 -11.21 11.29
CA ARG A 13 6.86 -10.06 10.88
C ARG A 13 5.48 -10.53 10.44
N PRO A 14 4.42 -10.13 11.15
CA PRO A 14 3.08 -10.67 10.93
C PRO A 14 2.31 -9.99 9.80
N GLN A 15 2.93 -9.12 8.99
CA GLN A 15 2.24 -8.30 7.99
C GLN A 15 3.02 -8.14 6.68
N VAL A 16 2.29 -7.81 5.63
CA VAL A 16 2.81 -7.32 4.34
C VAL A 16 2.24 -5.94 4.07
N HIS A 17 3.10 -4.96 3.84
CA HIS A 17 2.69 -3.60 3.51
C HIS A 17 2.99 -3.30 2.04
N LEU A 18 1.97 -2.94 1.28
CA LEU A 18 2.10 -2.53 -0.11
C LEU A 18 2.21 -1.01 -0.19
N ALA A 19 3.36 -0.52 -0.66
CA ALA A 19 3.63 0.88 -0.93
C ALA A 19 3.55 1.17 -2.43
N GLY A 20 3.42 2.44 -2.80
CA GLY A 20 3.43 2.89 -4.19
C GLY A 20 2.47 4.05 -4.43
N PHE A 21 2.62 4.67 -5.58
CA PHE A 21 1.84 5.84 -5.94
C PHE A 21 0.36 5.49 -6.16
N MET A 22 -0.49 6.51 -6.19
CA MET A 22 -1.90 6.34 -6.56
C MET A 22 -2.00 5.74 -7.97
N GLY A 23 -2.91 4.80 -8.19
CA GLY A 23 -3.03 4.07 -9.47
C GLY A 23 -2.05 2.90 -9.65
N SER A 24 -1.09 2.66 -8.73
CA SER A 24 -0.18 1.50 -8.83
C SER A 24 -0.85 0.15 -8.55
N GLY A 25 -2.11 0.13 -8.09
CA GLY A 25 -2.86 -1.11 -7.90
C GLY A 25 -2.82 -1.69 -6.48
N LYS A 26 -2.30 -0.98 -5.48
CA LYS A 26 -2.15 -1.47 -4.10
C LYS A 26 -3.38 -2.18 -3.53
N SER A 27 -4.55 -1.56 -3.64
CA SER A 27 -5.78 -2.13 -3.08
C SER A 27 -6.25 -3.37 -3.85
N THR A 28 -6.05 -3.42 -5.17
CA THR A 28 -6.41 -4.57 -6.00
C THR A 28 -5.44 -5.74 -5.76
N VAL A 29 -4.14 -5.47 -5.91
CA VAL A 29 -3.08 -6.46 -5.67
C VAL A 29 -3.11 -6.94 -4.22
N GLY A 30 -3.31 -6.03 -3.26
CA GLY A 30 -3.37 -6.38 -1.84
C GLY A 30 -4.47 -7.37 -1.49
N ARG A 31 -5.66 -7.23 -2.08
CA ARG A 31 -6.74 -8.22 -1.91
C ARG A 31 -6.37 -9.59 -2.50
N LEU A 32 -5.71 -9.61 -3.65
CA LEU A 32 -5.27 -10.85 -4.29
C LEU A 32 -4.17 -11.54 -3.47
N VAL A 33 -3.19 -10.79 -2.98
CA VAL A 33 -2.13 -11.30 -2.10
C VAL A 33 -2.74 -11.84 -0.81
N ALA A 34 -3.61 -11.08 -0.15
CA ALA A 34 -4.27 -11.50 1.09
C ALA A 34 -5.07 -12.79 0.91
N ARG A 35 -5.81 -12.93 -0.21
CA ARG A 35 -6.55 -14.16 -0.52
C ARG A 35 -5.62 -15.36 -0.69
N ARG A 36 -4.48 -15.20 -1.39
CA ARG A 36 -3.50 -16.27 -1.59
C ARG A 36 -2.79 -16.69 -0.30
N LEU A 37 -2.56 -15.73 0.60
CA LEU A 37 -1.96 -15.98 1.92
C LEU A 37 -2.96 -16.46 2.97
N LEU A 38 -4.26 -16.44 2.69
CA LEU A 38 -5.35 -16.63 3.65
C LEU A 38 -5.28 -15.61 4.81
N TRP A 39 -4.86 -14.40 4.50
CA TRP A 39 -4.71 -13.28 5.43
C TRP A 39 -5.81 -12.24 5.26
N ASN A 40 -5.95 -11.35 6.25
CA ASN A 40 -6.83 -10.20 6.15
C ASN A 40 -6.26 -9.16 5.18
N PHE A 41 -7.15 -8.35 4.59
CA PHE A 41 -6.77 -7.17 3.82
C PHE A 41 -7.30 -5.90 4.47
N LEU A 42 -6.43 -4.88 4.55
CA LEU A 42 -6.80 -3.53 4.98
C LEU A 42 -6.27 -2.49 3.98
N ASP A 43 -7.13 -1.53 3.64
CA ASP A 43 -6.74 -0.29 2.97
C ASP A 43 -6.62 0.81 4.01
N LEU A 44 -5.42 1.38 4.19
CA LEU A 44 -5.13 2.34 5.25
C LEU A 44 -5.98 3.60 5.11
N ASP A 45 -6.16 4.11 3.88
CA ASP A 45 -7.03 5.27 3.63
C ASP A 45 -8.46 4.97 4.08
N GLY A 46 -8.99 3.78 3.77
CA GLY A 46 -10.32 3.36 4.21
C GLY A 46 -10.44 3.16 5.73
N VAL A 47 -9.36 2.80 6.42
CA VAL A 47 -9.35 2.74 7.91
C VAL A 47 -9.38 4.15 8.49
N ILE A 48 -8.61 5.09 7.90
CA ILE A 48 -8.62 6.50 8.30
C ILE A 48 -10.00 7.13 8.11
N GLU A 49 -10.66 6.89 6.97
CA GLU A 49 -12.01 7.40 6.70
C GLU A 49 -13.03 6.92 7.74
N ARG A 50 -12.96 5.64 8.14
CA ARG A 50 -13.81 5.11 9.22
C ARG A 50 -13.50 5.72 10.58
N HIS A 51 -12.24 5.97 10.89
CA HIS A 51 -11.81 6.60 12.13
C HIS A 51 -12.29 8.06 12.22
N GLU A 52 -12.16 8.80 11.13
CA GLU A 52 -12.51 10.22 11.04
C GLU A 52 -14.01 10.47 10.77
N GLY A 53 -14.76 9.45 10.35
CA GLY A 53 -16.16 9.59 9.97
C GLY A 53 -16.40 10.39 8.70
N ARG A 54 -15.36 10.63 7.89
CA ARG A 54 -15.39 11.43 6.65
C ARG A 54 -14.35 10.95 5.65
N SER A 55 -14.57 11.27 4.37
CA SER A 55 -13.65 10.86 3.31
C SER A 55 -12.27 11.55 3.42
N VAL A 56 -11.22 10.93 2.88
CA VAL A 56 -9.87 11.53 2.80
C VAL A 56 -9.92 12.93 2.17
N SER A 57 -10.68 13.11 1.09
CA SER A 57 -10.83 14.43 0.45
C SER A 57 -11.39 15.47 1.41
N ARG A 58 -12.45 15.14 2.16
CA ARG A 58 -13.01 16.03 3.16
C ARG A 58 -12.08 16.33 4.32
N ILE A 59 -11.27 15.36 4.74
CA ILE A 59 -10.25 15.60 5.78
C ILE A 59 -9.25 16.66 5.30
N PHE A 60 -8.76 16.55 4.04
CA PHE A 60 -7.85 17.54 3.48
C PHE A 60 -8.49 18.93 3.33
N GLU A 61 -9.73 19.00 2.91
CA GLU A 61 -10.48 20.26 2.69
C GLU A 61 -10.81 20.96 4.03
N GLU A 62 -11.28 20.20 5.01
CA GLU A 62 -11.83 20.77 6.27
C GLU A 62 -10.76 20.91 7.37
N ALA A 63 -9.76 20.02 7.42
CA ALA A 63 -8.77 19.95 8.50
C ALA A 63 -7.31 20.08 8.03
N GLY A 64 -7.06 19.98 6.74
CA GLY A 64 -5.76 20.16 6.12
C GLY A 64 -4.81 18.97 6.24
N THR A 65 -3.66 19.11 5.58
CA THR A 65 -2.65 18.03 5.45
C THR A 65 -2.09 17.57 6.80
N ARG A 66 -1.85 18.50 7.74
CA ARG A 66 -1.28 18.16 9.04
C ARG A 66 -2.19 17.20 9.82
N HIS A 67 -3.48 17.51 9.91
CA HIS A 67 -4.45 16.67 10.60
C HIS A 67 -4.53 15.29 9.97
N PHE A 68 -4.60 15.22 8.62
CA PHE A 68 -4.58 13.92 7.92
C PHE A 68 -3.34 13.09 8.29
N ARG A 69 -2.15 13.70 8.32
CA ARG A 69 -0.91 12.98 8.66
C ARG A 69 -0.88 12.53 10.13
N ASP A 70 -1.47 13.29 11.04
CA ASP A 70 -1.60 12.89 12.44
C ASP A 70 -2.54 11.69 12.58
N ALA A 71 -3.70 11.73 11.91
CA ALA A 71 -4.65 10.62 11.85
C ALA A 71 -4.05 9.36 11.18
N GLU A 72 -3.32 9.53 10.07
CA GLU A 72 -2.63 8.45 9.37
C GLU A 72 -1.64 7.73 10.29
N ARG A 73 -0.79 8.47 11.01
CA ARG A 73 0.15 7.89 11.98
C ARG A 73 -0.57 7.19 13.14
N HIS A 74 -1.63 7.79 13.67
CA HIS A 74 -2.43 7.20 14.73
C HIS A 74 -3.02 5.86 14.30
N VAL A 75 -3.67 5.83 13.16
CA VAL A 75 -4.30 4.63 12.60
C VAL A 75 -3.26 3.57 12.26
N LEU A 76 -2.13 3.96 11.66
CA LEU A 76 -1.05 3.03 11.32
C LEU A 76 -0.54 2.28 12.57
N ARG A 77 -0.35 2.96 13.71
CA ARG A 77 0.07 2.33 14.97
C ARG A 77 -0.92 1.26 15.46
N GLN A 78 -2.20 1.41 15.15
CA GLN A 78 -3.21 0.40 15.49
C GLN A 78 -3.24 -0.75 14.47
N VAL A 79 -3.06 -0.43 13.18
CA VAL A 79 -3.08 -1.40 12.09
C VAL A 79 -1.91 -2.38 12.21
N VAL A 80 -0.72 -1.92 12.55
CA VAL A 80 0.48 -2.78 12.69
C VAL A 80 0.41 -3.81 13.82
N LEU A 81 -0.59 -3.71 14.69
CA LEU A 81 -0.84 -4.71 15.74
C LEU A 81 -1.70 -5.89 15.28
N LYS A 82 -2.23 -5.85 14.05
CA LYS A 82 -3.12 -6.89 13.52
C LYS A 82 -2.31 -7.96 12.79
N PRO A 83 -2.19 -9.18 13.33
CA PRO A 83 -1.42 -10.23 12.66
C PRO A 83 -2.10 -10.70 11.36
N ALA A 84 -1.37 -11.43 10.54
CA ALA A 84 -1.83 -12.04 9.30
C ALA A 84 -2.64 -11.05 8.42
N THR A 85 -2.01 -9.89 8.13
CA THR A 85 -2.71 -8.81 7.42
C THR A 85 -1.84 -8.23 6.29
N VAL A 86 -2.44 -8.11 5.11
CA VAL A 86 -1.90 -7.32 4.00
C VAL A 86 -2.48 -5.92 4.06
N VAL A 87 -1.63 -4.91 4.10
CA VAL A 87 -2.04 -3.50 4.22
C VAL A 87 -1.65 -2.73 2.96
N ALA A 88 -2.62 -2.15 2.26
CA ALA A 88 -2.35 -1.12 1.25
C ALA A 88 -2.11 0.21 1.97
N LEU A 89 -0.87 0.71 1.93
CA LEU A 89 -0.52 1.99 2.54
C LEU A 89 -1.06 3.17 1.73
N GLY A 90 -1.32 4.29 2.40
CA GLY A 90 -1.55 5.57 1.75
C GLY A 90 -0.36 5.98 0.88
N GLY A 91 -0.60 6.69 -0.22
CA GLY A 91 0.47 7.03 -1.17
C GLY A 91 1.57 7.94 -0.61
N GLY A 92 1.41 8.52 0.56
CA GLY A 92 2.41 9.34 1.24
C GLY A 92 2.81 8.84 2.62
N THR A 93 2.37 7.65 3.02
CA THR A 93 2.65 7.09 4.37
C THR A 93 4.15 6.97 4.64
N LEU A 94 4.93 6.53 3.63
CA LEU A 94 6.37 6.33 3.74
C LEU A 94 7.21 7.62 3.56
N ILE A 95 6.60 8.81 3.41
CA ILE A 95 7.33 10.08 3.47
C ILE A 95 7.80 10.35 4.91
N ASN A 96 7.04 9.90 5.88
CA ASN A 96 7.35 10.11 7.29
C ASN A 96 8.32 9.04 7.82
N PRO A 97 9.49 9.42 8.39
CA PRO A 97 10.49 8.47 8.89
C PRO A 97 9.98 7.56 10.03
N GLU A 98 9.09 8.05 10.89
CA GLU A 98 8.50 7.24 11.97
C GLU A 98 7.60 6.14 11.38
N SER A 99 6.81 6.49 10.36
CA SER A 99 5.97 5.52 9.65
C SER A 99 6.81 4.48 8.91
N GLN A 100 7.94 4.89 8.30
CA GLN A 100 8.88 3.96 7.68
C GLN A 100 9.45 2.96 8.70
N ALA A 101 9.93 3.47 9.84
CA ALA A 101 10.51 2.64 10.90
C ALA A 101 9.47 1.63 11.42
N LEU A 102 8.26 2.09 11.70
CA LEU A 102 7.16 1.24 12.18
C LEU A 102 6.76 0.17 11.16
N CYS A 103 6.67 0.52 9.87
CA CYS A 103 6.36 -0.43 8.82
C CYS A 103 7.45 -1.51 8.70
N ARG A 104 8.73 -1.12 8.71
CA ARG A 104 9.86 -2.06 8.59
C ARG A 104 9.96 -3.02 9.78
N GLU A 105 9.64 -2.54 10.98
CA GLU A 105 9.66 -3.39 12.17
C GLU A 105 8.59 -4.49 12.11
N ARG A 106 7.43 -4.19 11.54
CA ARG A 106 6.22 -5.02 11.65
C ARG A 106 5.84 -5.75 10.37
N ALA A 107 6.39 -5.37 9.23
CA ALA A 107 5.95 -5.89 7.94
C ALA A 107 7.09 -6.08 6.96
N ALA A 108 6.92 -6.99 6.00
CA ALA A 108 7.63 -6.95 4.74
C ALA A 108 7.04 -5.81 3.90
N VAL A 109 7.84 -4.77 3.62
CA VAL A 109 7.38 -3.62 2.84
C VAL A 109 7.73 -3.83 1.38
N VAL A 110 6.71 -3.88 0.53
CA VAL A 110 6.84 -4.11 -0.92
C VAL A 110 6.39 -2.86 -1.69
N TRP A 111 7.30 -2.27 -2.44
CA TRP A 111 6.97 -1.20 -3.36
C TRP A 111 6.43 -1.74 -4.68
N LEU A 112 5.20 -1.42 -5.01
CA LEU A 112 4.61 -1.62 -6.33
C LEU A 112 5.05 -0.48 -7.25
N ARG A 113 6.19 -0.70 -7.93
CA ARG A 113 6.78 0.27 -8.86
C ARG A 113 5.99 0.30 -10.15
N CYS A 114 5.62 1.48 -10.60
CA CYS A 114 4.93 1.67 -11.87
C CYS A 114 5.42 2.97 -12.52
N PRO A 115 5.75 2.98 -13.81
CA PRO A 115 6.12 4.19 -14.53
C PRO A 115 5.02 5.26 -14.46
N LEU A 116 5.43 6.53 -14.38
CA LEU A 116 4.46 7.63 -14.21
C LEU A 116 3.47 7.70 -15.38
N GLU A 117 3.92 7.42 -16.60
CA GLU A 117 3.09 7.40 -17.80
C GLU A 117 1.96 6.36 -17.72
N VAL A 118 2.27 5.21 -17.13
CA VAL A 118 1.27 4.14 -16.91
C VAL A 118 0.29 4.55 -15.81
N LEU A 119 0.80 5.18 -14.77
CA LEU A 119 -0.03 5.72 -13.69
C LEU A 119 -0.97 6.81 -14.22
N GLU A 120 -0.48 7.76 -15.02
CA GLU A 120 -1.29 8.78 -15.66
C GLU A 120 -2.45 8.15 -16.45
N LYS A 121 -2.15 7.16 -17.30
CA LYS A 121 -3.17 6.47 -18.09
C LYS A 121 -4.24 5.81 -17.22
N ARG A 122 -3.81 5.01 -16.23
CA ARG A 122 -4.74 4.33 -15.31
C ARG A 122 -5.61 5.31 -14.54
N LEU A 123 -5.08 6.46 -14.25
CA LEU A 123 -5.74 7.50 -13.49
C LEU A 123 -6.73 8.28 -14.36
N HIS A 124 -6.40 8.54 -15.63
CA HIS A 124 -7.31 9.10 -16.61
C HIS A 124 -8.55 8.21 -16.80
N ASP A 125 -8.36 6.91 -16.91
CA ASP A 125 -9.46 5.94 -17.06
C ASP A 125 -10.37 5.89 -15.82
N THR A 126 -9.88 6.33 -14.66
CA THR A 126 -10.63 6.41 -13.40
C THR A 126 -11.04 7.83 -13.00
N ALA A 127 -10.74 8.84 -13.82
CA ALA A 127 -10.93 10.28 -13.53
C ALA A 127 -12.37 10.69 -13.18
N ALA A 128 -13.38 9.93 -13.63
CA ALA A 128 -14.77 10.15 -13.24
C ALA A 128 -15.01 10.04 -11.71
N ARG A 129 -14.05 9.52 -10.94
CA ARG A 129 -14.16 9.28 -9.49
C ARG A 129 -13.23 10.12 -8.62
N ARG A 130 -12.27 10.86 -9.18
CA ARG A 130 -11.28 11.62 -8.39
C ARG A 130 -10.88 12.95 -9.05
N PRO A 131 -11.53 14.07 -8.74
CA PRO A 131 -11.26 15.39 -9.37
C PRO A 131 -9.97 16.08 -8.91
N LEU A 132 -9.11 15.45 -8.09
CA LEU A 132 -7.90 16.05 -7.51
C LEU A 132 -6.65 15.95 -8.37
N TRP A 133 -6.81 15.75 -9.68
CA TRP A 133 -5.69 15.69 -10.61
C TRP A 133 -5.32 17.10 -11.04
N GLY A 134 -4.29 17.65 -10.45
CA GLY A 134 -3.58 18.79 -11.04
C GLY A 134 -3.04 18.45 -12.42
N ASP A 135 -2.43 19.41 -13.09
CA ASP A 135 -1.74 19.16 -14.34
C ASP A 135 -0.60 18.11 -14.16
N ARG A 136 -0.04 17.63 -15.28
CA ARG A 136 1.05 16.65 -15.28
C ARG A 136 2.26 17.08 -14.42
N LYS A 137 2.54 18.39 -14.34
CA LYS A 137 3.63 18.91 -13.50
C LYS A 137 3.36 18.69 -12.01
N ALA A 138 2.14 18.92 -11.56
CA ALA A 138 1.75 18.68 -10.17
C ALA A 138 1.77 17.18 -9.83
N LEU A 139 1.40 16.30 -10.78
CA LEU A 139 1.48 14.86 -10.60
C LEU A 139 2.94 14.39 -10.49
N GLN A 140 3.82 14.86 -11.40
CA GLN A 140 5.26 14.58 -11.37
C GLN A 140 5.89 15.04 -10.05
N ALA A 141 5.67 16.30 -9.66
CA ALA A 141 6.22 16.83 -8.42
C ALA A 141 5.81 16.00 -7.20
N ARG A 142 4.55 15.56 -7.16
CA ARG A 142 4.04 14.70 -6.08
C ARG A 142 4.61 13.30 -6.13
N PHE A 143 4.91 12.77 -7.32
CA PHE A 143 5.59 11.49 -7.48
C PHE A 143 7.03 11.58 -6.97
N ASP A 144 7.78 12.62 -7.38
CA ASP A 144 9.17 12.84 -6.98
C ASP A 144 9.32 13.05 -5.47
N GLU A 145 8.40 13.81 -4.86
CA GLU A 145 8.35 14.00 -3.38
C GLU A 145 8.24 12.67 -2.62
N ARG A 146 7.61 11.66 -3.22
CA ARG A 146 7.33 10.37 -2.56
C ARG A 146 8.32 9.28 -2.90
N LEU A 147 9.12 9.49 -3.94
CA LEU A 147 10.00 8.45 -4.51
C LEU A 147 10.97 7.91 -3.47
N ALA A 148 11.66 8.76 -2.72
CA ALA A 148 12.58 8.35 -1.66
C ALA A 148 11.89 7.50 -0.57
N GLY A 149 10.62 7.79 -0.27
CA GLY A 149 9.80 6.96 0.62
C GLY A 149 9.56 5.56 0.05
N TYR A 150 9.26 5.46 -1.24
CA TYR A 150 9.05 4.16 -1.89
C TYR A 150 10.35 3.35 -2.01
N GLU A 151 11.45 4.00 -2.37
CA GLU A 151 12.79 3.40 -2.45
C GLU A 151 13.28 2.87 -1.09
N SER A 152 12.70 3.35 0.00
CA SER A 152 12.96 2.83 1.33
C SER A 152 12.34 1.46 1.61
N ALA A 153 11.46 0.95 0.72
CA ALA A 153 10.86 -0.37 0.86
C ALA A 153 11.93 -1.47 0.75
N GLU A 154 11.71 -2.58 1.47
CA GLU A 154 12.62 -3.73 1.47
C GLU A 154 12.61 -4.46 0.12
N PHE A 155 11.45 -4.51 -0.50
CA PHE A 155 11.23 -5.21 -1.77
C PHE A 155 10.59 -4.28 -2.80
N CYS A 156 10.87 -4.59 -4.08
CA CYS A 156 10.28 -3.87 -5.21
C CYS A 156 9.74 -4.86 -6.23
N VAL A 157 8.50 -4.65 -6.68
CA VAL A 157 7.85 -5.44 -7.72
C VAL A 157 7.34 -4.49 -8.80
N ASP A 158 7.60 -4.81 -10.07
CA ASP A 158 7.04 -4.06 -11.19
C ASP A 158 5.52 -4.28 -11.27
N ALA A 159 4.77 -3.19 -11.21
CA ALA A 159 3.32 -3.19 -11.21
C ALA A 159 2.71 -2.75 -12.55
N ASP A 160 3.52 -2.73 -13.63
CA ASP A 160 3.06 -2.55 -15.01
C ASP A 160 2.72 -3.90 -15.65
N ALA A 161 1.84 -4.64 -14.98
CA ALA A 161 1.37 -5.95 -15.39
C ALA A 161 -0.08 -6.16 -14.87
N PRO A 162 -0.80 -7.20 -15.34
CA PRO A 162 -2.08 -7.59 -14.78
C PRO A 162 -2.00 -7.83 -13.27
N PRO A 163 -2.99 -7.39 -12.47
CA PRO A 163 -2.95 -7.48 -11.02
C PRO A 163 -2.69 -8.88 -10.45
N ASP A 164 -3.17 -9.93 -11.11
CA ASP A 164 -2.93 -11.32 -10.70
C ASP A 164 -1.46 -11.71 -10.80
N GLN A 165 -0.78 -11.31 -11.88
CA GLN A 165 0.65 -11.55 -12.07
C GLN A 165 1.48 -10.77 -11.04
N VAL A 166 1.13 -9.50 -10.78
CA VAL A 166 1.79 -8.71 -9.74
C VAL A 166 1.62 -9.36 -8.36
N ALA A 167 0.41 -9.82 -8.05
CA ALA A 167 0.14 -10.50 -6.79
C ALA A 167 0.93 -11.82 -6.66
N GLU A 168 1.06 -12.57 -7.73
CA GLU A 168 1.88 -13.78 -7.76
C GLU A 168 3.36 -13.48 -7.51
N CYS A 169 3.91 -12.43 -8.16
CA CYS A 169 5.28 -11.98 -7.91
C CYS A 169 5.48 -11.60 -6.44
N VAL A 170 4.52 -10.88 -5.83
CA VAL A 170 4.60 -10.52 -4.40
C VAL A 170 4.61 -11.78 -3.54
N VAL A 171 3.73 -12.75 -3.77
CA VAL A 171 3.64 -13.98 -2.96
C VAL A 171 4.91 -14.82 -3.10
N LYS A 172 5.43 -14.99 -4.31
CA LYS A 172 6.71 -15.70 -4.57
C LYS A 172 7.90 -15.03 -3.87
N LEU A 173 7.96 -13.70 -3.92
CA LEU A 173 9.02 -12.92 -3.26
C LEU A 173 8.98 -13.10 -1.73
N LEU A 174 7.80 -13.28 -1.16
CA LEU A 174 7.63 -13.55 0.27
C LEU A 174 7.95 -15.00 0.67
N GLY A 175 8.29 -15.86 -0.29
CA GLY A 175 8.58 -17.27 -0.04
C GLY A 175 7.36 -18.10 0.35
N ALA A 176 6.16 -17.58 0.10
CA ALA A 176 4.93 -18.32 0.32
C ALA A 176 4.68 -19.27 -0.86
N GLU A 177 4.48 -20.55 -0.59
CA GLU A 177 3.98 -21.50 -1.60
C GLU A 177 2.55 -21.11 -1.95
N VAL A 178 2.29 -20.90 -3.24
CA VAL A 178 0.92 -20.76 -3.75
C VAL A 178 0.32 -22.16 -3.74
N PRO A 179 -0.77 -22.42 -2.99
CA PRO A 179 -1.47 -23.68 -3.14
C PRO A 179 -1.89 -23.83 -4.60
N ASP A 180 -1.53 -24.95 -5.24
CA ASP A 180 -2.03 -25.27 -6.57
C ASP A 180 -3.56 -25.26 -6.53
N ASP A 181 -4.17 -24.44 -7.40
CA ASP A 181 -5.63 -24.44 -7.60
C ASP A 181 -6.06 -25.84 -8.04
N GLN A 182 -6.71 -26.57 -7.16
CA GLN A 182 -7.45 -27.81 -7.49
C GLN A 182 -8.86 -27.46 -7.93
#